data_248baca8dc7a6ecb782ec81926db3560
#
_entry.id   248baca8dc7a6ecb782ec81926db3560
#
_cell.length_a   1.000
_cell.length_b   1.000
_cell.length_c   1.000
_cell.angle_alpha   90.00
_cell.angle_beta   90.00
_cell.angle_gamma   90.00
#
_symmetry.space_group_name_H-M   'P 1'
#
loop_
_entity.id
_entity.type
_entity.pdbx_description
1 polymer ?
#
loop_
_entity_poly.entity_id
_entity_poly.type
_entity_poly.pdbx_seq_one_letter_code
_entity_poly.pdbx_strand_id
1 'polypeptide(L)'
;MLNYSTGPGDLDRIVADGHAVVERQLQHLAAGRGDRRVLADQVSYELSRQTDAEERVLCPALAKAGAAAEARHLRDENKRLKELLVVIQQNEPGDPEFEEAVQELITDVRTHAAEEEEEYLPQLREHLGADSMPALGKDWLAAMRAAPTRPHPHGPAGALAHRLTDPATAAVDRLRDRVSGRRDVLATDPSGLLEPQAQRVVDALAVLHPAPLETLTVNRARRRPGLGAAVRAVLPAWAPEPVGDVRTVLLHDGLPMRVYHPSGGQDEPLPVVLWAHGGGWVLRDADETDTICRALTNRTGAIVVSPDHRLAPEDAFPAAFDDVRAAYHWLENHSRFLGADPSRTAIAGEFTGATMAVATADTLQRTHHTSPAALVLVHPLVTLAPHGYSMTSEADARPLPLTALSWLLAHAVPPSLAGDPRLDLLSHPVAALAGLPPTLIITADRDPLRDQGEMFGHHLAAAGVPVTTTRYNGVMHGFLAAAPALDTAQRALAETAAHLRRAFNPKS
;
A
#
# COMPACT_ATOMS: atom_id res chain seq x y z
N MET A 1 15.41 20.11 -4.51
CA MET A 1 15.13 19.20 -5.65
C MET A 1 16.42 18.55 -6.05
N LEU A 2 16.58 17.27 -5.78
CA LEU A 2 17.77 16.53 -6.19
C LEU A 2 17.87 16.54 -7.72
N ASN A 3 18.92 17.20 -8.23
CA ASN A 3 19.13 17.41 -9.67
C ASN A 3 19.91 16.26 -10.34
N TYR A 4 19.95 15.07 -9.71
CA TYR A 4 20.73 13.94 -10.18
C TYR A 4 19.82 12.79 -10.62
N SER A 5 20.28 12.00 -11.58
CA SER A 5 19.71 10.72 -11.91
C SER A 5 20.02 9.73 -10.77
N THR A 6 19.14 9.67 -9.75
CA THR A 6 19.28 8.75 -8.62
C THR A 6 18.59 7.43 -8.94
N GLY A 7 19.28 6.32 -8.64
CA GLY A 7 18.70 4.98 -8.77
C GLY A 7 17.71 4.66 -7.62
N PRO A 8 16.79 3.74 -7.81
CA PRO A 8 15.77 3.40 -6.78
C PRO A 8 16.33 2.80 -5.48
N GLY A 9 17.62 2.44 -5.42
CA GLY A 9 18.30 1.93 -4.22
C GLY A 9 19.33 2.88 -3.64
N ASP A 10 19.48 4.07 -4.19
CA ASP A 10 20.46 5.05 -3.74
C ASP A 10 20.05 5.67 -2.40
N LEU A 11 21.03 5.91 -1.51
CA LEU A 11 20.79 6.45 -0.17
C LEU A 11 20.00 7.76 -0.21
N ASP A 12 20.39 8.70 -1.05
CA ASP A 12 19.75 10.02 -1.17
C ASP A 12 18.26 9.91 -1.52
N ARG A 13 17.90 8.96 -2.39
CA ARG A 13 16.49 8.73 -2.69
C ARG A 13 15.73 8.12 -1.53
N ILE A 14 16.32 7.13 -0.85
CA ILE A 14 15.68 6.47 0.30
C ILE A 14 15.42 7.46 1.43
N VAL A 15 16.37 8.33 1.72
CA VAL A 15 16.26 9.36 2.74
C VAL A 15 15.16 10.37 2.39
N ALA A 16 15.18 10.91 1.17
CA ALA A 16 14.17 11.88 0.72
C ALA A 16 12.74 11.29 0.72
N ASP A 17 12.58 10.03 0.30
CA ASP A 17 11.30 9.34 0.38
C ASP A 17 10.83 9.17 1.84
N GLY A 18 11.75 8.91 2.77
CA GLY A 18 11.49 8.85 4.21
C GLY A 18 11.04 10.20 4.78
N HIS A 19 11.72 11.29 4.45
CA HIS A 19 11.31 12.66 4.85
C HIS A 19 9.91 13.00 4.36
N ALA A 20 9.58 12.65 3.12
CA ALA A 20 8.25 12.87 2.58
C ALA A 20 7.13 12.11 3.34
N VAL A 21 7.43 10.94 3.93
CA VAL A 21 6.50 10.21 4.81
C VAL A 21 6.27 10.98 6.10
N VAL A 22 7.35 11.37 6.78
CA VAL A 22 7.28 12.09 8.06
C VAL A 22 6.60 13.46 7.90
N GLU A 23 6.93 14.22 6.86
CA GLU A 23 6.29 15.52 6.58
C GLU A 23 4.77 15.39 6.43
N ARG A 24 4.27 14.38 5.73
CA ARG A 24 2.83 14.14 5.61
C ARG A 24 2.18 13.82 6.95
N GLN A 25 2.82 12.97 7.77
CA GLN A 25 2.31 12.65 9.10
C GLN A 25 2.26 13.89 10.00
N LEU A 26 3.29 14.73 9.96
CA LEU A 26 3.35 16.00 10.68
C LEU A 26 2.30 16.99 10.22
N GLN A 27 2.03 17.10 8.92
CA GLN A 27 0.96 17.93 8.38
C GLN A 27 -0.41 17.49 8.88
N HIS A 28 -0.68 16.18 8.95
CA HIS A 28 -1.92 15.65 9.50
C HIS A 28 -2.04 15.92 11.00
N LEU A 29 -0.95 15.72 11.74
CA LEU A 29 -0.89 15.97 13.18
C LEU A 29 -1.17 17.45 13.49
N ALA A 30 -0.53 18.37 12.76
CA ALA A 30 -0.72 19.80 12.88
C ALA A 30 -2.14 20.26 12.52
N ALA A 31 -2.72 19.65 11.47
CA ALA A 31 -4.07 19.99 11.02
C ALA A 31 -5.20 19.39 11.89
N GLY A 32 -4.86 18.62 12.93
CA GLY A 32 -5.84 17.95 13.78
C GLY A 32 -6.68 16.89 13.04
N ARG A 33 -6.15 16.31 11.95
CA ARG A 33 -6.87 15.33 11.13
C ARG A 33 -6.63 13.92 11.66
N GLY A 34 -7.72 13.21 12.00
CA GLY A 34 -7.66 11.85 12.55
C GLY A 34 -7.35 11.82 14.06
N ASP A 35 -6.95 10.64 14.54
CA ASP A 35 -6.52 10.46 15.92
C ASP A 35 -5.11 11.00 16.12
N ARG A 36 -5.00 12.12 16.82
CA ARG A 36 -3.72 12.83 17.02
C ARG A 36 -2.73 12.04 17.86
N ARG A 37 -3.20 11.18 18.78
CA ARG A 37 -2.32 10.29 19.56
C ARG A 37 -1.69 9.24 18.66
N VAL A 38 -2.51 8.62 17.80
CA VAL A 38 -2.05 7.65 16.79
C VAL A 38 -1.03 8.28 15.85
N LEU A 39 -1.31 9.48 15.33
CA LEU A 39 -0.39 10.21 14.44
C LEU A 39 0.94 10.56 15.14
N ALA A 40 0.88 11.03 16.38
CA ALA A 40 2.07 11.33 17.18
C ALA A 40 2.93 10.07 17.40
N ASP A 41 2.29 8.93 17.65
CA ASP A 41 2.97 7.65 17.81
C ASP A 41 3.62 7.18 16.50
N GLN A 42 2.96 7.40 15.37
CA GLN A 42 3.53 7.08 14.03
C GLN A 42 4.73 7.97 13.71
N VAL A 43 4.63 9.29 13.92
CA VAL A 43 5.75 10.24 13.74
C VAL A 43 6.92 9.84 14.63
N SER A 44 6.65 9.55 15.90
CA SER A 44 7.69 9.13 16.85
C SER A 44 8.37 7.84 16.44
N TYR A 45 7.62 6.89 15.91
CA TYR A 45 8.13 5.63 15.39
C TYR A 45 9.07 5.85 14.19
N GLU A 46 8.62 6.59 13.18
CA GLU A 46 9.42 6.80 11.97
C GLU A 46 10.69 7.63 12.25
N LEU A 47 10.57 8.74 12.97
CA LEU A 47 11.72 9.58 13.31
C LEU A 47 12.73 8.89 14.22
N SER A 48 12.28 8.06 15.19
CA SER A 48 13.21 7.29 16.03
C SER A 48 14.07 6.34 15.21
N ARG A 49 13.52 5.76 14.14
CA ARG A 49 14.24 4.86 13.25
C ARG A 49 15.16 5.60 12.28
N GLN A 50 14.70 6.73 11.72
CA GLN A 50 15.49 7.55 10.81
C GLN A 50 16.71 8.09 11.52
N THR A 51 16.54 8.75 12.67
CA THR A 51 17.65 9.30 13.45
C THR A 51 18.66 8.24 13.91
N ASP A 52 18.23 7.01 14.19
CA ASP A 52 19.11 5.89 14.48
C ASP A 52 19.90 5.46 13.23
N ALA A 53 19.26 5.38 12.07
CA ALA A 53 19.93 5.03 10.82
C ALA A 53 20.93 6.10 10.38
N GLU A 54 20.64 7.38 10.59
CA GLU A 54 21.56 8.48 10.36
C GLU A 54 22.83 8.37 11.22
N GLU A 55 22.65 8.12 12.52
CA GLU A 55 23.79 7.93 13.44
C GLU A 55 24.67 6.72 13.09
N ARG A 56 24.07 5.67 12.50
CA ARG A 56 24.75 4.41 12.14
C ARG A 56 25.36 4.42 10.74
N VAL A 57 24.77 5.12 9.79
CA VAL A 57 25.16 5.08 8.38
C VAL A 57 25.61 6.45 7.87
N LEU A 58 24.78 7.48 8.00
CA LEU A 58 25.02 8.79 7.42
C LEU A 58 26.18 9.52 8.13
N CYS A 59 26.15 9.61 9.46
CA CYS A 59 27.21 10.26 10.22
C CYS A 59 28.59 9.63 10.01
N PRO A 60 28.77 8.29 10.01
CA PRO A 60 30.06 7.69 9.68
C PRO A 60 30.48 7.92 8.23
N ALA A 61 29.54 7.95 7.28
CA ALA A 61 29.83 8.21 5.87
C ALA A 61 30.30 9.65 5.65
N LEU A 62 29.63 10.63 6.28
CA LEU A 62 30.05 12.05 6.28
C LEU A 62 31.45 12.21 6.88
N ALA A 63 31.70 11.61 8.04
CA ALA A 63 33.03 11.68 8.66
C ALA A 63 34.14 11.08 7.75
N LYS A 64 33.84 10.00 7.04
CA LYS A 64 34.75 9.38 6.06
C LYS A 64 34.96 10.26 4.82
N ALA A 65 33.95 11.01 4.43
CA ALA A 65 34.00 11.98 3.33
C ALA A 65 34.72 13.28 3.71
N GLY A 66 35.21 13.43 4.96
CA GLY A 66 35.89 14.62 5.45
C GLY A 66 34.96 15.65 6.12
N ALA A 67 33.68 15.41 6.18
CA ALA A 67 32.61 16.25 6.74
C ALA A 67 32.34 15.91 8.22
N ALA A 68 33.37 15.93 9.07
CA ALA A 68 33.23 15.51 10.48
C ALA A 68 32.50 16.55 11.35
N ALA A 69 32.42 17.79 10.93
CA ALA A 69 31.68 18.85 11.63
C ALA A 69 30.17 18.66 11.36
N GLU A 70 29.80 18.41 10.14
CA GLU A 70 28.45 18.12 9.69
C GLU A 70 27.91 16.84 10.35
N ALA A 71 28.72 15.79 10.44
CA ALA A 71 28.38 14.57 11.17
C ALA A 71 28.17 14.78 12.68
N ARG A 72 28.78 15.80 13.29
CA ARG A 72 28.49 16.18 14.69
C ARG A 72 27.21 16.98 14.79
N HIS A 73 27.02 17.94 13.91
CA HIS A 73 25.81 18.75 13.84
C HIS A 73 24.56 17.86 13.71
N LEU A 74 24.58 16.96 12.74
CA LEU A 74 23.51 15.99 12.52
C LEU A 74 23.17 15.16 13.79
N ARG A 75 24.17 14.74 14.58
CA ARG A 75 23.92 14.05 15.84
C ARG A 75 23.27 14.93 16.91
N ASP A 76 23.64 16.20 16.97
CA ASP A 76 23.06 17.13 17.92
C ASP A 76 21.60 17.44 17.58
N GLU A 77 21.27 17.56 16.29
CA GLU A 77 19.90 17.68 15.80
C GLU A 77 19.09 16.42 16.11
N ASN A 78 19.61 15.23 15.81
CA ASN A 78 18.96 13.97 16.12
C ASN A 78 18.63 13.82 17.61
N LYS A 79 19.52 14.27 18.46
CA LYS A 79 19.28 14.29 19.91
C LYS A 79 18.12 15.21 20.25
N ARG A 80 18.08 16.42 19.67
CA ARG A 80 16.99 17.38 19.88
C ARG A 80 15.66 16.85 19.39
N LEU A 81 15.60 16.24 18.21
CA LEU A 81 14.38 15.61 17.68
C LEU A 81 13.88 14.50 18.64
N LYS A 82 14.78 13.64 19.14
CA LYS A 82 14.44 12.61 20.11
C LYS A 82 13.91 13.19 21.45
N GLU A 83 14.44 14.31 21.91
CA GLU A 83 13.95 15.03 23.10
C GLU A 83 12.52 15.55 22.90
N LEU A 84 12.21 16.17 21.76
CA LEU A 84 10.87 16.62 21.41
C LEU A 84 9.87 15.46 21.33
N LEU A 85 10.28 14.34 20.74
CA LEU A 85 9.45 13.13 20.66
C LEU A 85 9.14 12.56 22.05
N VAL A 86 10.05 12.66 23.03
CA VAL A 86 9.78 12.25 24.42
C VAL A 86 8.71 13.15 25.04
N VAL A 87 8.78 14.47 24.84
CA VAL A 87 7.75 15.41 25.33
C VAL A 87 6.38 15.08 24.74
N ILE A 88 6.32 14.86 23.42
CA ILE A 88 5.07 14.48 22.70
C ILE A 88 4.51 13.14 23.25
N GLN A 89 5.36 12.17 23.59
CA GLN A 89 4.90 10.90 24.15
C GLN A 89 4.41 10.99 25.60
N GLN A 90 4.90 11.93 26.36
CA GLN A 90 4.57 12.10 27.78
C GLN A 90 3.31 12.95 28.04
N ASN A 91 2.86 13.71 27.04
CA ASN A 91 1.72 14.62 27.16
C ASN A 91 0.57 14.18 26.23
N GLU A 92 -0.66 14.55 26.54
CA GLU A 92 -1.83 14.21 25.75
C GLU A 92 -2.11 15.29 24.66
N PRO A 93 -2.68 14.91 23.50
CA PRO A 93 -3.10 15.89 22.50
C PRO A 93 -4.05 16.93 23.08
N GLY A 94 -3.68 18.20 22.93
CA GLY A 94 -4.40 19.35 23.50
C GLY A 94 -3.72 19.95 24.74
N ASP A 95 -2.76 19.28 25.36
CA ASP A 95 -1.93 19.86 26.40
C ASP A 95 -0.99 20.92 25.78
N PRO A 96 -0.74 22.07 26.45
CA PRO A 96 0.14 23.12 25.92
C PRO A 96 1.53 22.60 25.53
N GLU A 97 2.13 21.75 26.35
CA GLU A 97 3.45 21.16 26.13
C GLU A 97 3.46 20.23 24.92
N PHE A 98 2.37 19.49 24.67
CA PHE A 98 2.22 18.67 23.47
C PHE A 98 2.17 19.56 22.22
N GLU A 99 1.33 20.61 22.24
CA GLU A 99 1.15 21.49 21.08
C GLU A 99 2.43 22.25 20.73
N GLU A 100 3.15 22.77 21.73
CA GLU A 100 4.43 23.47 21.55
C GLU A 100 5.47 22.52 20.96
N ALA A 101 5.62 21.32 21.54
CA ALA A 101 6.57 20.32 21.06
C ALA A 101 6.26 19.87 19.61
N VAL A 102 4.98 19.75 19.23
CA VAL A 102 4.59 19.42 17.84
C VAL A 102 5.01 20.53 16.88
N GLN A 103 4.79 21.82 17.24
CA GLN A 103 5.17 22.94 16.37
C GLN A 103 6.70 23.06 16.22
N GLU A 104 7.44 22.87 17.31
CA GLU A 104 8.90 22.83 17.27
C GLU A 104 9.40 21.67 16.42
N LEU A 105 8.84 20.47 16.64
CA LEU A 105 9.22 19.28 15.86
C LEU A 105 9.01 19.48 14.35
N ILE A 106 7.89 20.09 13.93
CA ILE A 106 7.62 20.39 12.53
C ILE A 106 8.71 21.31 11.95
N THR A 107 9.10 22.32 12.69
CA THR A 107 10.12 23.29 12.26
C THR A 107 11.48 22.62 12.15
N ASP A 108 11.88 21.88 13.16
CA ASP A 108 13.20 21.23 13.25
C ASP A 108 13.32 20.14 12.18
N VAL A 109 12.30 19.30 11.99
CA VAL A 109 12.30 18.25 10.95
C VAL A 109 12.42 18.82 9.54
N ARG A 110 11.76 19.96 9.26
CA ARG A 110 11.86 20.59 7.94
C ARG A 110 13.24 21.17 7.67
N THR A 111 13.84 21.80 8.68
CA THR A 111 15.21 22.32 8.57
C THR A 111 16.21 21.18 8.36
N HIS A 112 16.14 20.17 9.21
CA HIS A 112 16.94 18.95 9.16
C HIS A 112 16.85 18.24 7.78
N ALA A 113 15.64 17.98 7.28
CA ALA A 113 15.45 17.36 5.97
C ALA A 113 16.02 18.20 4.82
N ALA A 114 15.89 19.53 4.89
CA ALA A 114 16.46 20.42 3.88
C ALA A 114 17.99 20.37 3.88
N GLU A 115 18.64 20.40 5.05
CA GLU A 115 20.10 20.31 5.17
C GLU A 115 20.63 18.96 4.65
N GLU A 116 19.95 17.86 4.97
CA GLU A 116 20.34 16.56 4.44
C GLU A 116 20.21 16.48 2.92
N GLU A 117 19.08 16.90 2.36
CA GLU A 117 18.81 16.79 0.93
C GLU A 117 19.61 17.80 0.08
N GLU A 118 19.86 18.99 0.59
CA GLU A 118 20.51 20.07 -0.17
C GLU A 118 22.02 20.14 0.06
N GLU A 119 22.52 19.64 1.20
CA GLU A 119 23.93 19.76 1.55
C GLU A 119 24.62 18.40 1.75
N TYR A 120 24.14 17.56 2.68
CA TYR A 120 24.88 16.37 3.12
C TYR A 120 24.87 15.24 2.09
N LEU A 121 23.74 14.91 1.52
CA LEU A 121 23.61 13.82 0.54
C LEU A 121 24.33 14.15 -0.79
N PRO A 122 24.24 15.38 -1.35
CA PRO A 122 25.04 15.78 -2.50
C PRO A 122 26.55 15.71 -2.24
N GLN A 123 26.99 16.17 -1.07
CA GLN A 123 28.41 16.12 -0.68
C GLN A 123 28.90 14.67 -0.57
N LEU A 124 28.11 13.76 0.00
CA LEU A 124 28.44 12.34 0.05
C LEU A 124 28.56 11.72 -1.33
N ARG A 125 27.63 12.01 -2.23
CA ARG A 125 27.66 11.52 -3.61
C ARG A 125 28.88 12.02 -4.37
N GLU A 126 29.28 13.26 -4.16
CA GLU A 126 30.47 13.83 -4.77
C GLU A 126 31.76 13.17 -4.27
N HIS A 127 31.89 12.97 -2.95
CA HIS A 127 33.13 12.47 -2.34
C HIS A 127 33.30 10.95 -2.39
N LEU A 128 32.20 10.18 -2.25
CA LEU A 128 32.25 8.72 -2.23
C LEU A 128 31.94 8.09 -3.59
N GLY A 129 31.45 8.87 -4.54
CA GLY A 129 31.05 8.45 -5.87
C GLY A 129 29.64 7.81 -5.91
N ALA A 130 28.98 7.96 -7.07
CA ALA A 130 27.63 7.45 -7.28
C ALA A 130 27.50 5.94 -7.03
N ASP A 131 28.54 5.16 -7.34
CA ASP A 131 28.57 3.70 -7.17
C ASP A 131 28.48 3.25 -5.69
N SER A 132 28.78 4.16 -4.74
CA SER A 132 28.69 3.88 -3.30
C SER A 132 27.27 4.04 -2.75
N MET A 133 26.40 4.80 -3.41
CA MET A 133 25.07 5.17 -2.90
C MET A 133 24.12 3.97 -2.72
N PRO A 134 24.08 2.96 -3.62
CA PRO A 134 23.25 1.79 -3.40
C PRO A 134 23.70 0.93 -2.21
N ALA A 135 25.00 0.85 -1.93
CA ALA A 135 25.54 0.11 -0.79
C ALA A 135 25.15 0.81 0.53
N LEU A 136 25.28 2.13 0.59
CA LEU A 136 24.85 2.94 1.74
C LEU A 136 23.34 2.85 1.93
N GLY A 137 22.54 2.86 0.86
CA GLY A 137 21.10 2.68 0.91
C GLY A 137 20.71 1.32 1.51
N LYS A 138 21.40 0.25 1.14
CA LYS A 138 21.21 -1.09 1.72
C LYS A 138 21.53 -1.11 3.23
N ASP A 139 22.64 -0.46 3.64
CA ASP A 139 23.04 -0.37 5.04
C ASP A 139 22.03 0.47 5.84
N TRP A 140 21.52 1.56 5.26
CA TRP A 140 20.45 2.37 5.84
C TRP A 140 19.19 1.54 6.12
N LEU A 141 18.69 0.80 5.14
CA LEU A 141 17.52 -0.06 5.31
C LEU A 141 17.73 -1.15 6.37
N ALA A 142 18.96 -1.68 6.48
CA ALA A 142 19.30 -2.62 7.54
C ALA A 142 19.32 -1.94 8.92
N ALA A 143 19.82 -0.71 9.00
CA ALA A 143 19.81 0.08 10.23
C ALA A 143 18.37 0.41 10.66
N MET A 144 17.52 0.90 9.75
CA MET A 144 16.10 1.16 9.98
C MET A 144 15.36 -0.06 10.56
N ARG A 145 15.62 -1.26 10.03
CA ARG A 145 15.01 -2.51 10.53
C ARG A 145 15.45 -2.89 11.93
N ALA A 146 16.69 -2.57 12.31
CA ALA A 146 17.26 -2.90 13.61
C ALA A 146 17.04 -1.82 14.67
N ALA A 147 16.57 -0.64 14.28
CA ALA A 147 16.44 0.54 15.13
C ALA A 147 15.41 0.37 16.27
N PRO A 148 15.56 1.10 17.38
CA PRO A 148 14.53 1.28 18.40
C PRO A 148 13.27 1.92 17.83
N THR A 149 12.11 1.60 18.41
CA THR A 149 10.80 2.12 17.98
C THR A 149 10.33 3.31 18.82
N ARG A 150 11.13 3.71 19.81
CA ARG A 150 10.90 4.85 20.72
C ARG A 150 12.14 5.75 20.79
N PRO A 151 11.97 7.03 21.07
CA PRO A 151 13.10 7.95 21.18
C PRO A 151 13.95 7.63 22.43
N HIS A 152 15.26 7.59 22.24
CA HIS A 152 16.26 7.39 23.28
C HIS A 152 17.31 8.52 23.22
N PRO A 153 17.01 9.75 23.71
CA PRO A 153 17.89 10.91 23.56
C PRO A 153 19.23 10.79 24.32
N HIS A 154 19.29 9.88 25.31
CA HIS A 154 20.49 9.63 26.12
C HIS A 154 21.12 8.26 25.81
N GLY A 155 20.84 7.70 24.64
CA GLY A 155 21.48 6.46 24.19
C GLY A 155 23.00 6.63 24.00
N PRO A 156 23.76 5.53 23.97
CA PRO A 156 25.21 5.59 23.79
C PRO A 156 25.55 6.13 22.41
N ALA A 157 26.48 7.11 22.35
CA ALA A 157 26.90 7.73 21.10
C ALA A 157 27.93 6.88 20.34
N GLY A 158 27.71 6.75 19.01
CA GLY A 158 28.66 6.16 18.08
C GLY A 158 28.23 4.82 17.48
N ALA A 159 28.55 4.58 16.22
CA ALA A 159 28.09 3.44 15.44
C ALA A 159 28.41 2.05 16.04
N LEU A 160 29.52 1.91 16.76
CA LEU A 160 29.88 0.65 17.44
C LEU A 160 29.00 0.40 18.67
N ALA A 161 28.72 1.45 19.45
CA ALA A 161 27.86 1.37 20.61
C ALA A 161 26.42 1.02 20.21
N HIS A 162 25.88 1.67 19.18
CA HIS A 162 24.57 1.34 18.59
C HIS A 162 24.47 -0.13 18.14
N ARG A 163 25.49 -0.67 17.47
CA ARG A 163 25.49 -2.08 17.05
C ARG A 163 25.35 -3.07 18.21
N LEU A 164 25.82 -2.71 19.40
CA LEU A 164 25.81 -3.58 20.59
C LEU A 164 24.54 -3.42 21.44
N THR A 165 23.99 -2.19 21.52
CA THR A 165 22.89 -1.87 22.43
C THR A 165 21.52 -1.85 21.77
N ASP A 166 21.43 -1.40 20.50
CA ASP A 166 20.15 -1.19 19.82
C ASP A 166 19.31 -2.47 19.65
N PRO A 167 19.88 -3.65 19.33
CA PRO A 167 19.06 -4.86 19.26
C PRO A 167 18.35 -5.20 20.56
N ALA A 168 18.99 -4.94 21.71
CA ALA A 168 18.38 -5.16 23.02
C ALA A 168 17.33 -4.08 23.34
N THR A 169 17.65 -2.82 23.09
CA THR A 169 16.73 -1.68 23.26
C THR A 169 15.50 -1.84 22.36
N ALA A 170 15.71 -2.14 21.08
CA ALA A 170 14.64 -2.41 20.14
C ALA A 170 13.76 -3.61 20.55
N ALA A 171 14.33 -4.65 21.14
CA ALA A 171 13.56 -5.79 21.66
C ALA A 171 12.68 -5.40 22.85
N VAL A 172 13.20 -4.56 23.77
CA VAL A 172 12.46 -4.03 24.91
C VAL A 172 11.34 -3.10 24.46
N ASP A 173 11.60 -2.20 23.50
CA ASP A 173 10.60 -1.30 22.94
C ASP A 173 9.48 -2.08 22.27
N ARG A 174 9.82 -3.07 21.45
CA ARG A 174 8.84 -3.96 20.80
C ARG A 174 7.97 -4.71 21.79
N LEU A 175 8.53 -5.13 22.92
CA LEU A 175 7.77 -5.78 23.98
C LEU A 175 6.81 -4.78 24.67
N ARG A 176 7.28 -3.57 24.95
CA ARG A 176 6.45 -2.49 25.52
C ARG A 176 5.32 -2.10 24.58
N ASP A 177 5.60 -1.98 23.30
CA ASP A 177 4.59 -1.64 22.26
C ASP A 177 3.51 -2.73 22.16
N ARG A 178 3.88 -4.01 22.31
CA ARG A 178 2.91 -5.11 22.39
C ARG A 178 2.01 -5.03 23.63
N VAL A 179 2.59 -4.73 24.78
CA VAL A 179 1.84 -4.69 26.05
C VAL A 179 0.93 -3.46 26.13
N SER A 180 1.35 -2.33 25.57
CA SER A 180 0.58 -1.07 25.57
C SER A 180 -0.46 -0.96 24.46
N GLY A 181 -0.59 -1.96 23.56
CA GLY A 181 -1.46 -1.89 22.38
C GLY A 181 -0.94 -0.95 21.29
N ARG A 182 0.19 -0.28 21.50
CA ARG A 182 0.78 0.65 20.52
C ARG A 182 1.18 -0.04 19.22
N ARG A 183 1.39 -1.34 19.25
CA ARG A 183 1.68 -2.15 18.07
C ARG A 183 0.54 -2.11 17.05
N ASP A 184 -0.72 -2.07 17.51
CA ASP A 184 -1.88 -2.00 16.63
C ASP A 184 -2.04 -0.60 16.00
N VAL A 185 -1.39 0.38 16.60
CA VAL A 185 -1.38 1.80 16.19
C VAL A 185 -0.21 2.09 15.26
N LEU A 186 0.94 1.45 15.48
CA LEU A 186 2.11 1.62 14.62
C LEU A 186 1.86 0.98 13.28
N ALA A 187 1.95 1.79 12.26
CA ALA A 187 1.61 1.43 10.89
C ALA A 187 2.49 0.34 10.26
N THR A 188 3.62 -0.02 10.90
CA THR A 188 4.55 -1.05 10.43
C THR A 188 4.91 -1.98 11.57
N ASP A 189 4.93 -3.29 11.34
CA ASP A 189 5.59 -4.22 12.27
C ASP A 189 7.09 -3.88 12.31
N PRO A 190 7.63 -3.41 13.46
CA PRO A 190 9.03 -3.02 13.56
C PRO A 190 10.00 -4.18 13.31
N SER A 191 9.54 -5.44 13.40
CA SER A 191 10.35 -6.60 13.04
C SER A 191 10.57 -6.71 11.53
N GLY A 192 9.77 -6.00 10.71
CA GLY A 192 9.77 -6.15 9.26
C GLY A 192 9.36 -7.56 8.82
N LEU A 193 8.70 -8.32 9.70
CA LEU A 193 8.29 -9.70 9.47
C LEU A 193 6.81 -9.77 9.11
N LEU A 194 6.48 -10.71 8.26
CA LEU A 194 5.11 -11.14 8.06
C LEU A 194 4.56 -11.78 9.34
N GLU A 195 3.26 -11.65 9.59
CA GLU A 195 2.61 -12.44 10.63
C GLU A 195 2.76 -13.95 10.31
N PRO A 196 2.78 -14.82 11.32
CA PRO A 196 3.09 -16.24 11.10
C PRO A 196 2.19 -16.94 10.08
N GLN A 197 0.93 -16.53 9.97
CA GLN A 197 0.01 -17.07 8.97
C GLN A 197 0.39 -16.62 7.56
N ALA A 198 0.71 -15.33 7.36
CA ALA A 198 1.14 -14.79 6.09
C ALA A 198 2.49 -15.39 5.65
N GLN A 199 3.44 -15.53 6.59
CA GLN A 199 4.72 -16.16 6.30
C GLN A 199 4.57 -17.60 5.77
N ARG A 200 3.70 -18.41 6.37
CA ARG A 200 3.44 -19.77 5.87
C ARG A 200 2.92 -19.79 4.44
N VAL A 201 2.04 -18.85 4.08
CA VAL A 201 1.51 -18.73 2.70
C VAL A 201 2.62 -18.34 1.74
N VAL A 202 3.46 -17.36 2.11
CA VAL A 202 4.60 -16.92 1.28
C VAL A 202 5.63 -18.03 1.12
N ASP A 203 5.94 -18.77 2.18
CA ASP A 203 6.86 -19.93 2.13
C ASP A 203 6.33 -21.03 1.20
N ALA A 204 5.03 -21.36 1.32
CA ALA A 204 4.38 -22.32 0.43
C ALA A 204 4.43 -21.85 -1.03
N LEU A 205 4.19 -20.55 -1.28
CA LEU A 205 4.30 -19.98 -2.62
C LEU A 205 5.74 -20.06 -3.16
N ALA A 206 6.74 -19.80 -2.31
CA ALA A 206 8.15 -19.89 -2.70
C ALA A 206 8.56 -21.30 -3.12
N VAL A 207 8.03 -22.33 -2.44
CA VAL A 207 8.22 -23.74 -2.83
C VAL A 207 7.58 -24.03 -4.20
N LEU A 208 6.40 -23.49 -4.45
CA LEU A 208 5.70 -23.65 -5.73
C LEU A 208 6.36 -22.85 -6.86
N HIS A 209 7.14 -21.82 -6.54
CA HIS A 209 7.76 -20.88 -7.47
C HIS A 209 9.27 -20.73 -7.26
N PRO A 210 10.09 -21.72 -7.62
CA PRO A 210 11.54 -21.64 -7.43
C PRO A 210 12.21 -20.61 -8.37
N ALA A 211 11.57 -20.26 -9.51
CA ALA A 211 12.11 -19.29 -10.46
C ALA A 211 11.43 -17.91 -10.31
N PRO A 212 12.18 -16.80 -10.31
CA PRO A 212 11.62 -15.45 -10.32
C PRO A 212 10.74 -15.21 -11.55
N LEU A 213 9.66 -14.41 -11.36
CA LEU A 213 8.67 -14.14 -12.40
C LEU A 213 9.31 -13.50 -13.65
N GLU A 214 10.21 -12.56 -13.43
CA GLU A 214 10.91 -11.79 -14.46
C GLU A 214 11.84 -12.64 -15.34
N THR A 215 12.14 -13.87 -14.95
CA THR A 215 12.92 -14.81 -15.75
C THR A 215 12.08 -15.70 -16.66
N LEU A 216 10.76 -15.58 -16.59
CA LEU A 216 9.82 -16.43 -17.30
C LEU A 216 9.28 -15.76 -18.55
N THR A 217 8.89 -16.57 -19.52
CA THR A 217 8.00 -16.12 -20.59
C THR A 217 6.58 -15.95 -20.05
N VAL A 218 5.78 -15.07 -20.66
CA VAL A 218 4.38 -14.82 -20.26
C VAL A 218 3.58 -16.13 -20.15
N ASN A 219 3.70 -17.02 -21.13
CA ASN A 219 3.01 -18.32 -21.13
C ASN A 219 3.43 -19.22 -19.94
N ARG A 220 4.68 -19.14 -19.50
CA ARG A 220 5.14 -19.89 -18.31
C ARG A 220 4.66 -19.22 -17.04
N ALA A 221 4.69 -17.89 -16.99
CA ALA A 221 4.21 -17.09 -15.87
C ALA A 221 2.72 -17.36 -15.60
N ARG A 222 1.87 -17.39 -16.62
CA ARG A 222 0.42 -17.67 -16.51
C ARG A 222 0.07 -19.10 -16.06
N ARG A 223 1.02 -20.04 -16.16
CA ARG A 223 0.83 -21.43 -15.69
C ARG A 223 1.34 -21.63 -14.28
N ARG A 224 1.91 -20.61 -13.67
CA ARG A 224 2.38 -20.73 -12.28
C ARG A 224 1.18 -20.88 -11.35
N PRO A 225 1.28 -21.74 -10.34
CA PRO A 225 0.31 -21.72 -9.25
C PRO A 225 0.30 -20.35 -8.57
N GLY A 226 -0.83 -19.75 -8.27
CA GLY A 226 -0.95 -18.47 -7.56
C GLY A 226 -1.08 -18.64 -6.05
N LEU A 227 -1.47 -17.56 -5.36
CA LEU A 227 -1.73 -17.56 -3.92
C LEU A 227 -2.82 -18.56 -3.53
N GLY A 228 -3.84 -18.78 -4.36
CA GLY A 228 -4.85 -19.80 -4.13
C GLY A 228 -4.25 -21.21 -4.00
N ALA A 229 -3.22 -21.54 -4.79
CA ALA A 229 -2.52 -22.81 -4.67
C ALA A 229 -1.66 -22.89 -3.39
N ALA A 230 -1.03 -21.79 -2.98
CA ALA A 230 -0.30 -21.71 -1.71
C ALA A 230 -1.24 -21.89 -0.50
N VAL A 231 -2.43 -21.29 -0.54
CA VAL A 231 -3.47 -21.49 0.48
C VAL A 231 -3.85 -22.97 0.58
N ARG A 232 -4.10 -23.64 -0.55
CA ARG A 232 -4.40 -25.10 -0.54
C ARG A 232 -3.24 -25.93 -0.01
N ALA A 233 -1.98 -25.53 -0.26
CA ALA A 233 -0.82 -26.21 0.29
C ALA A 233 -0.72 -26.08 1.82
N VAL A 234 -1.12 -24.92 2.36
CA VAL A 234 -1.14 -24.67 3.82
C VAL A 234 -2.37 -25.27 4.49
N LEU A 235 -3.52 -25.31 3.79
CA LEU A 235 -4.81 -25.83 4.24
C LEU A 235 -5.36 -26.85 3.25
N PRO A 236 -4.86 -28.10 3.24
CA PRO A 236 -5.26 -29.11 2.24
C PRO A 236 -6.77 -29.48 2.27
N ALA A 237 -7.43 -29.32 3.42
CA ALA A 237 -8.85 -29.58 3.58
C ALA A 237 -9.75 -28.39 3.26
N TRP A 238 -9.17 -27.24 2.88
CA TRP A 238 -9.97 -26.07 2.56
C TRP A 238 -10.77 -26.25 1.27
N ALA A 239 -12.01 -25.77 1.30
CA ALA A 239 -12.90 -25.70 0.15
C ALA A 239 -13.45 -24.27 0.00
N PRO A 240 -13.77 -23.83 -1.21
CA PRO A 240 -14.38 -22.51 -1.44
C PRO A 240 -15.68 -22.34 -0.63
N GLU A 241 -15.92 -21.13 -0.11
CA GLU A 241 -17.16 -20.80 0.58
C GLU A 241 -18.36 -21.07 -0.35
N PRO A 242 -19.42 -21.80 0.12
CA PRO A 242 -20.62 -22.00 -0.69
C PRO A 242 -21.35 -20.67 -0.88
N VAL A 243 -21.89 -20.47 -2.06
CA VAL A 243 -22.82 -19.38 -2.43
C VAL A 243 -24.04 -19.97 -3.12
N GLY A 244 -25.07 -19.17 -3.38
CA GLY A 244 -26.30 -19.65 -3.99
C GLY A 244 -26.10 -20.20 -5.40
N ASP A 245 -25.40 -19.45 -6.24
CA ASP A 245 -25.09 -19.86 -7.62
C ASP A 245 -23.82 -19.19 -8.12
N VAL A 246 -23.10 -19.87 -9.01
CA VAL A 246 -21.95 -19.29 -9.76
C VAL A 246 -22.11 -19.67 -11.22
N ARG A 247 -22.25 -18.68 -12.07
CA ARG A 247 -22.39 -18.88 -13.52
C ARG A 247 -21.54 -17.92 -14.32
N THR A 248 -21.23 -18.30 -15.55
CA THR A 248 -20.55 -17.41 -16.52
C THR A 248 -21.57 -16.82 -17.48
N VAL A 249 -21.52 -15.50 -17.65
CA VAL A 249 -22.30 -14.75 -18.64
C VAL A 249 -21.33 -14.19 -19.65
N LEU A 250 -21.69 -14.17 -20.92
CA LEU A 250 -20.91 -13.54 -21.98
C LEU A 250 -21.45 -12.13 -22.26
N LEU A 251 -20.59 -11.15 -22.31
CA LEU A 251 -20.88 -9.82 -22.80
C LEU A 251 -21.04 -9.85 -24.33
N HIS A 252 -21.49 -8.74 -24.92
CA HIS A 252 -21.83 -8.69 -26.36
C HIS A 252 -20.68 -9.03 -27.31
N ASP A 253 -19.44 -8.81 -26.88
CA ASP A 253 -18.20 -9.11 -27.60
C ASP A 253 -17.62 -10.49 -27.28
N GLY A 254 -18.36 -11.29 -26.48
CA GLY A 254 -17.93 -12.62 -26.07
C GLY A 254 -17.02 -12.63 -24.83
N LEU A 255 -16.78 -11.47 -24.17
CA LEU A 255 -16.00 -11.39 -22.94
C LEU A 255 -16.71 -12.16 -21.82
N PRO A 256 -16.08 -13.16 -21.18
CA PRO A 256 -16.69 -13.89 -20.07
C PRO A 256 -16.74 -13.02 -18.81
N MET A 257 -17.84 -13.11 -18.08
CA MET A 257 -18.02 -12.49 -16.77
C MET A 257 -18.59 -13.53 -15.81
N ARG A 258 -17.90 -13.79 -14.72
CA ARG A 258 -18.37 -14.70 -13.68
C ARG A 258 -19.31 -13.96 -12.74
N VAL A 259 -20.45 -14.56 -12.42
CA VAL A 259 -21.52 -13.99 -11.60
C VAL A 259 -21.75 -14.90 -10.40
N TYR A 260 -21.67 -14.32 -9.20
CA TYR A 260 -21.88 -15.00 -7.92
C TYR A 260 -23.17 -14.47 -7.27
N HIS A 261 -24.14 -15.34 -7.06
CA HIS A 261 -25.39 -15.02 -6.38
C HIS A 261 -25.34 -15.46 -4.91
N PRO A 262 -25.85 -14.65 -3.96
CA PRO A 262 -25.98 -15.06 -2.58
C PRO A 262 -27.00 -16.21 -2.42
N SER A 263 -26.87 -16.99 -1.37
CA SER A 263 -27.84 -18.03 -1.00
C SER A 263 -29.13 -17.42 -0.46
N GLY A 264 -30.26 -18.06 -0.74
CA GLY A 264 -31.60 -17.62 -0.31
C GLY A 264 -32.37 -16.90 -1.42
N GLY A 265 -33.70 -17.02 -1.42
CA GLY A 265 -34.59 -16.27 -2.28
C GLY A 265 -34.65 -14.80 -1.84
N GLN A 266 -34.53 -13.87 -2.76
CA GLN A 266 -34.68 -12.46 -2.49
C GLN A 266 -35.94 -11.97 -3.22
N ASP A 267 -36.84 -11.30 -2.48
CA ASP A 267 -38.06 -10.71 -3.05
C ASP A 267 -37.77 -9.34 -3.73
N GLU A 268 -36.60 -8.73 -3.40
CA GLU A 268 -36.18 -7.43 -3.94
C GLU A 268 -34.90 -7.55 -4.76
N PRO A 269 -34.69 -6.66 -5.77
CA PRO A 269 -33.45 -6.62 -6.52
C PRO A 269 -32.25 -6.38 -5.61
N LEU A 270 -31.15 -7.12 -5.85
CA LEU A 270 -29.95 -7.11 -5.03
C LEU A 270 -28.96 -6.02 -5.46
N PRO A 271 -28.17 -5.46 -4.54
CA PRO A 271 -27.02 -4.64 -4.93
C PRO A 271 -25.98 -5.46 -5.68
N VAL A 272 -25.07 -4.77 -6.41
CA VAL A 272 -24.03 -5.40 -7.24
C VAL A 272 -22.65 -4.89 -6.83
N VAL A 273 -21.67 -5.78 -6.81
CA VAL A 273 -20.25 -5.43 -6.75
C VAL A 273 -19.60 -5.91 -8.03
N LEU A 274 -19.08 -4.96 -8.84
CA LEU A 274 -18.19 -5.27 -9.96
C LEU A 274 -16.77 -5.38 -9.41
N TRP A 275 -16.23 -6.60 -9.40
CA TRP A 275 -14.87 -6.90 -8.96
C TRP A 275 -13.92 -7.00 -10.14
N ALA A 276 -12.96 -6.06 -10.24
CA ALA A 276 -11.87 -6.10 -11.20
C ALA A 276 -10.65 -6.78 -10.58
N HIS A 277 -10.23 -7.93 -11.14
CA HIS A 277 -9.09 -8.67 -10.60
C HIS A 277 -7.75 -8.02 -10.92
N GLY A 278 -6.72 -8.36 -10.13
CA GLY A 278 -5.34 -7.90 -10.30
C GLY A 278 -4.56 -8.69 -11.35
N GLY A 279 -3.24 -8.85 -11.09
CA GLY A 279 -2.35 -9.63 -11.94
C GLY A 279 -1.51 -8.82 -12.92
N GLY A 280 -1.40 -7.48 -12.73
CA GLY A 280 -0.54 -6.61 -13.56
C GLY A 280 -0.98 -6.54 -15.01
N TRP A 281 -2.26 -6.75 -15.32
CA TRP A 281 -2.86 -6.86 -16.67
C TRP A 281 -2.27 -8.00 -17.52
N VAL A 282 -1.38 -8.83 -16.98
CA VAL A 282 -0.70 -9.94 -17.69
C VAL A 282 -1.11 -11.29 -17.16
N LEU A 283 -1.30 -11.38 -15.85
CA LEU A 283 -1.62 -12.62 -15.13
C LEU A 283 -3.07 -12.63 -14.67
N ARG A 284 -3.57 -13.84 -14.41
CA ARG A 284 -4.87 -14.08 -13.78
C ARG A 284 -4.76 -15.29 -12.88
N ASP A 285 -5.26 -15.16 -11.66
CA ASP A 285 -5.52 -16.31 -10.80
C ASP A 285 -7.03 -16.43 -10.55
N ALA A 286 -7.64 -17.42 -11.20
CA ALA A 286 -9.08 -17.66 -11.09
C ALA A 286 -9.49 -18.11 -9.69
N ASP A 287 -8.59 -18.77 -8.96
CA ASP A 287 -8.84 -19.26 -7.59
C ASP A 287 -8.79 -18.09 -6.58
N GLU A 288 -7.87 -17.15 -6.75
CA GLU A 288 -7.82 -15.92 -5.93
C GLU A 288 -9.10 -15.12 -6.10
N THR A 289 -9.48 -14.84 -7.34
CA THR A 289 -10.71 -14.12 -7.67
C THR A 289 -11.96 -14.83 -7.12
N ASP A 290 -12.07 -16.14 -7.28
CA ASP A 290 -13.19 -16.94 -6.78
C ASP A 290 -13.31 -16.84 -5.27
N THR A 291 -12.19 -16.94 -4.54
CA THR A 291 -12.16 -16.83 -3.08
C THR A 291 -12.70 -15.49 -2.59
N ILE A 292 -12.24 -14.39 -3.17
CA ILE A 292 -12.67 -13.04 -2.79
C ILE A 292 -14.14 -12.79 -3.16
N CYS A 293 -14.55 -13.16 -4.37
CA CYS A 293 -15.92 -12.93 -4.84
C CYS A 293 -16.95 -13.70 -4.00
N ARG A 294 -16.70 -14.97 -3.65
CA ARG A 294 -17.57 -15.74 -2.77
C ARG A 294 -17.66 -15.12 -1.38
N ALA A 295 -16.54 -14.73 -0.82
CA ALA A 295 -16.48 -14.09 0.48
C ALA A 295 -17.26 -12.77 0.51
N LEU A 296 -17.13 -11.93 -0.51
CA LEU A 296 -17.88 -10.68 -0.65
C LEU A 296 -19.38 -10.96 -0.85
N THR A 297 -19.75 -11.91 -1.71
CA THR A 297 -21.15 -12.31 -1.92
C THR A 297 -21.82 -12.66 -0.59
N ASN A 298 -21.20 -13.55 0.20
CA ASN A 298 -21.75 -14.00 1.48
C ASN A 298 -21.83 -12.88 2.52
N ARG A 299 -20.79 -12.02 2.60
CA ARG A 299 -20.72 -10.96 3.62
C ARG A 299 -21.56 -9.73 3.30
N THR A 300 -21.80 -9.46 2.02
CA THR A 300 -22.59 -8.27 1.61
C THR A 300 -24.04 -8.59 1.33
N GLY A 301 -24.36 -9.83 0.95
CA GLY A 301 -25.65 -10.19 0.37
C GLY A 301 -25.85 -9.64 -1.05
N ALA A 302 -24.81 -9.10 -1.68
CA ALA A 302 -24.84 -8.57 -3.04
C ALA A 302 -24.52 -9.66 -4.08
N ILE A 303 -24.96 -9.44 -5.31
CA ILE A 303 -24.42 -10.14 -6.47
C ILE A 303 -23.01 -9.62 -6.71
N VAL A 304 -22.01 -10.50 -6.81
CA VAL A 304 -20.68 -10.12 -7.20
C VAL A 304 -20.44 -10.56 -8.64
N VAL A 305 -19.93 -9.68 -9.47
CA VAL A 305 -19.57 -9.98 -10.86
C VAL A 305 -18.10 -9.68 -11.10
N SER A 306 -17.42 -10.58 -11.81
CA SER A 306 -16.01 -10.39 -12.14
C SER A 306 -15.79 -10.66 -13.64
N PRO A 307 -15.50 -9.63 -14.44
CA PRO A 307 -15.15 -9.81 -15.84
C PRO A 307 -13.78 -10.48 -15.95
N ASP A 308 -13.67 -11.38 -16.91
CA ASP A 308 -12.42 -12.00 -17.31
C ASP A 308 -11.77 -11.14 -18.40
N HIS A 309 -11.31 -9.95 -17.98
CA HIS A 309 -10.79 -8.97 -18.90
C HIS A 309 -9.58 -9.48 -19.70
N ARG A 310 -9.40 -8.97 -20.91
CA ARG A 310 -8.28 -9.31 -21.78
C ARG A 310 -6.94 -9.01 -21.14
N LEU A 311 -5.93 -9.78 -21.52
CA LEU A 311 -4.61 -9.75 -20.92
C LEU A 311 -3.53 -9.36 -21.94
N ALA A 312 -2.60 -8.56 -21.47
CA ALA A 312 -1.38 -8.23 -22.21
C ALA A 312 -0.39 -9.43 -22.18
N PRO A 313 0.51 -9.54 -23.15
CA PRO A 313 0.77 -8.58 -24.24
C PRO A 313 -0.15 -8.75 -25.45
N GLU A 314 -0.97 -9.81 -25.51
CA GLU A 314 -1.87 -10.08 -26.64
C GLU A 314 -2.85 -8.92 -26.85
N ASP A 315 -3.43 -8.44 -25.75
CA ASP A 315 -4.34 -7.31 -25.69
C ASP A 315 -3.79 -6.27 -24.71
N ALA A 316 -2.78 -5.52 -25.13
CA ALA A 316 -2.12 -4.50 -24.33
C ALA A 316 -3.07 -3.36 -23.92
N PHE A 317 -2.63 -2.53 -22.95
CA PHE A 317 -3.35 -1.32 -22.56
C PHE A 317 -3.83 -0.54 -23.82
N PRO A 318 -5.11 -0.10 -23.89
CA PRO A 318 -6.10 -0.02 -22.79
C PRO A 318 -7.14 -1.15 -22.74
N ALA A 319 -6.95 -2.30 -23.40
CA ALA A 319 -7.97 -3.33 -23.58
C ALA A 319 -8.68 -3.75 -22.28
N ALA A 320 -7.93 -4.05 -21.22
CA ALA A 320 -8.51 -4.44 -19.93
C ALA A 320 -9.38 -3.34 -19.28
N PHE A 321 -9.01 -2.07 -19.47
CA PHE A 321 -9.80 -0.92 -19.01
C PHE A 321 -11.13 -0.80 -19.75
N ASP A 322 -11.11 -1.03 -21.05
CA ASP A 322 -12.31 -1.00 -21.87
C ASP A 322 -13.26 -2.15 -21.49
N ASP A 323 -12.71 -3.32 -21.17
CA ASP A 323 -13.48 -4.49 -20.76
C ASP A 323 -14.18 -4.28 -19.39
N VAL A 324 -13.49 -3.73 -18.40
CA VAL A 324 -14.11 -3.43 -17.09
C VAL A 324 -15.20 -2.36 -17.23
N ARG A 325 -14.96 -1.34 -18.05
CA ARG A 325 -15.97 -0.33 -18.35
C ARG A 325 -17.18 -0.93 -19.11
N ALA A 326 -16.93 -1.79 -20.08
CA ALA A 326 -17.99 -2.49 -20.81
C ALA A 326 -18.82 -3.39 -19.88
N ALA A 327 -18.18 -4.06 -18.91
CA ALA A 327 -18.88 -4.84 -17.90
C ALA A 327 -19.80 -3.96 -17.04
N TYR A 328 -19.35 -2.77 -16.64
CA TYR A 328 -20.20 -1.83 -15.90
C TYR A 328 -21.42 -1.38 -16.72
N HIS A 329 -21.22 -0.97 -17.97
CA HIS A 329 -22.32 -0.60 -18.85
C HIS A 329 -23.28 -1.76 -19.14
N TRP A 330 -22.75 -2.98 -19.24
CA TRP A 330 -23.60 -4.16 -19.37
C TRP A 330 -24.50 -4.33 -18.15
N LEU A 331 -23.96 -4.12 -16.93
CA LEU A 331 -24.75 -4.18 -15.69
C LEU A 331 -25.87 -3.13 -15.66
N GLU A 332 -25.59 -1.88 -16.08
CA GLU A 332 -26.62 -0.84 -16.14
C GLU A 332 -27.83 -1.28 -17.00
N ASN A 333 -27.57 -1.97 -18.12
CA ASN A 333 -28.58 -2.34 -19.09
C ASN A 333 -29.23 -3.71 -18.83
N HIS A 334 -28.55 -4.61 -18.12
CA HIS A 334 -28.97 -6.00 -17.95
C HIS A 334 -29.18 -6.43 -16.49
N SER A 335 -29.16 -5.50 -15.53
CA SER A 335 -29.31 -5.77 -14.11
C SER A 335 -30.56 -6.60 -13.79
N ARG A 336 -31.67 -6.36 -14.47
CA ARG A 336 -32.91 -7.13 -14.29
C ARG A 336 -32.75 -8.62 -14.60
N PHE A 337 -31.93 -8.96 -15.58
CA PHE A 337 -31.61 -10.35 -15.90
C PHE A 337 -30.89 -11.08 -14.75
N LEU A 338 -30.11 -10.33 -13.95
CA LEU A 338 -29.43 -10.83 -12.79
C LEU A 338 -30.26 -10.77 -11.51
N GLY A 339 -31.42 -10.13 -11.51
CA GLY A 339 -32.16 -9.80 -10.28
C GLY A 339 -31.47 -8.70 -9.48
N ALA A 340 -30.80 -7.79 -10.16
CA ALA A 340 -29.95 -6.74 -9.56
C ALA A 340 -30.60 -5.35 -9.66
N ASP A 341 -30.22 -4.48 -8.71
CA ASP A 341 -30.55 -3.05 -8.69
C ASP A 341 -29.36 -2.25 -9.22
N PRO A 342 -29.40 -1.66 -10.43
CA PRO A 342 -28.29 -0.96 -11.00
C PRO A 342 -27.94 0.34 -10.24
N SER A 343 -28.88 0.91 -9.48
CA SER A 343 -28.64 2.11 -8.67
C SER A 343 -27.77 1.81 -7.44
N ARG A 344 -27.61 0.56 -7.06
CA ARG A 344 -26.79 0.06 -5.95
C ARG A 344 -25.60 -0.75 -6.47
N THR A 345 -24.87 -0.21 -7.45
CA THR A 345 -23.68 -0.86 -8.01
C THR A 345 -22.42 -0.19 -7.43
N ALA A 346 -21.52 -0.98 -6.85
CA ALA A 346 -20.19 -0.55 -6.44
C ALA A 346 -19.12 -1.15 -7.36
N ILE A 347 -17.98 -0.50 -7.48
CA ILE A 347 -16.81 -1.04 -8.18
C ILE A 347 -15.72 -1.31 -7.14
N ALA A 348 -15.14 -2.49 -7.20
CA ALA A 348 -14.06 -2.93 -6.35
C ALA A 348 -12.94 -3.57 -7.20
N GLY A 349 -11.73 -3.52 -6.72
CA GLY A 349 -10.63 -4.20 -7.38
C GLY A 349 -9.37 -4.22 -6.54
N GLU A 350 -8.46 -5.09 -6.94
CA GLU A 350 -7.15 -5.21 -6.32
C GLU A 350 -6.02 -4.93 -7.32
N PHE A 351 -4.91 -4.38 -6.85
CA PHE A 351 -3.72 -4.10 -7.63
C PHE A 351 -4.05 -3.26 -8.87
N THR A 352 -3.83 -3.81 -10.07
CA THR A 352 -4.19 -3.19 -11.35
C THR A 352 -5.70 -3.16 -11.59
N GLY A 353 -6.47 -4.04 -10.96
CA GLY A 353 -7.93 -3.99 -10.92
C GLY A 353 -8.45 -2.73 -10.22
N ALA A 354 -7.78 -2.29 -9.16
CA ALA A 354 -8.10 -1.05 -8.48
C ALA A 354 -7.87 0.19 -9.38
N THR A 355 -6.81 0.19 -10.19
CA THR A 355 -6.57 1.23 -11.21
C THR A 355 -7.72 1.32 -12.19
N MET A 356 -8.16 0.16 -12.71
CA MET A 356 -9.30 0.07 -13.63
C MET A 356 -10.62 0.52 -12.99
N ALA A 357 -10.82 0.21 -11.71
CA ALA A 357 -11.99 0.65 -10.96
C ALA A 357 -12.09 2.19 -10.87
N VAL A 358 -10.97 2.86 -10.53
CA VAL A 358 -10.92 4.33 -10.49
C VAL A 358 -11.12 4.94 -11.87
N ALA A 359 -10.41 4.43 -12.89
CA ALA A 359 -10.52 4.94 -14.26
C ALA A 359 -11.94 4.77 -14.83
N THR A 360 -12.63 3.68 -14.47
CA THR A 360 -14.04 3.47 -14.84
C THR A 360 -14.94 4.49 -14.14
N ALA A 361 -14.81 4.67 -12.82
CA ALA A 361 -15.62 5.64 -12.08
C ALA A 361 -15.41 7.09 -12.56
N ASP A 362 -14.17 7.49 -12.82
CA ASP A 362 -13.83 8.80 -13.39
C ASP A 362 -14.47 9.01 -14.78
N THR A 363 -14.40 7.98 -15.63
CA THR A 363 -15.03 8.03 -16.96
C THR A 363 -16.55 8.17 -16.87
N LEU A 364 -17.21 7.41 -15.99
CA LEU A 364 -18.65 7.48 -15.78
C LEU A 364 -19.09 8.87 -15.31
N GLN A 365 -18.33 9.45 -14.36
CA GLN A 365 -18.59 10.81 -13.87
C GLN A 365 -18.49 11.83 -15.00
N ARG A 366 -17.44 11.79 -15.80
CA ARG A 366 -17.22 12.73 -16.91
C ARG A 366 -18.24 12.61 -18.02
N THR A 367 -18.81 11.43 -18.22
CA THR A 367 -19.82 11.14 -19.25
C THR A 367 -21.25 11.23 -18.72
N HIS A 368 -21.44 11.71 -17.47
CA HIS A 368 -22.74 11.87 -16.83
C HIS A 368 -23.57 10.58 -16.74
N HIS A 369 -22.90 9.43 -16.65
CA HIS A 369 -23.52 8.15 -16.30
C HIS A 369 -23.78 8.04 -14.78
N THR A 370 -24.52 7.01 -14.39
CA THR A 370 -24.75 6.72 -12.97
C THR A 370 -23.42 6.43 -12.27
N SER A 371 -23.07 7.26 -11.28
CA SER A 371 -21.89 7.02 -10.46
C SER A 371 -22.06 5.74 -9.64
N PRO A 372 -21.00 4.94 -9.46
CA PRO A 372 -21.03 3.82 -8.52
C PRO A 372 -21.35 4.30 -7.11
N ALA A 373 -22.04 3.46 -6.33
CA ALA A 373 -22.37 3.74 -4.93
C ALA A 373 -21.13 3.82 -4.02
N ALA A 374 -20.06 3.10 -4.36
CA ALA A 374 -18.78 3.10 -3.65
C ALA A 374 -17.65 2.58 -4.52
N LEU A 375 -16.41 2.90 -4.12
CA LEU A 375 -15.18 2.25 -4.57
C LEU A 375 -14.53 1.47 -3.42
N VAL A 376 -13.93 0.32 -3.77
CA VAL A 376 -13.01 -0.41 -2.88
C VAL A 376 -11.73 -0.71 -3.65
N LEU A 377 -10.61 -0.21 -3.14
CA LEU A 377 -9.30 -0.28 -3.77
C LEU A 377 -8.34 -1.05 -2.85
N VAL A 378 -8.00 -2.27 -3.21
CA VAL A 378 -7.13 -3.13 -2.41
C VAL A 378 -5.72 -3.08 -2.99
N HIS A 379 -4.73 -2.68 -2.18
CA HIS A 379 -3.32 -2.43 -2.56
C HIS A 379 -3.16 -1.89 -3.99
N PRO A 380 -3.78 -0.71 -4.28
CA PRO A 380 -3.90 -0.21 -5.64
C PRO A 380 -2.56 0.19 -6.25
N LEU A 381 -2.34 -0.15 -7.52
CA LEU A 381 -1.36 0.52 -8.36
C LEU A 381 -1.97 1.84 -8.83
N VAL A 382 -1.44 2.97 -8.42
CA VAL A 382 -2.02 4.29 -8.76
C VAL A 382 -1.12 5.14 -9.66
N THR A 383 0.14 4.74 -9.81
CA THR A 383 1.07 5.34 -10.76
C THR A 383 2.11 4.32 -11.21
N LEU A 384 2.58 4.45 -12.46
CA LEU A 384 3.70 3.65 -12.97
C LEU A 384 5.05 4.17 -12.48
N ALA A 385 5.12 5.43 -12.05
CA ALA A 385 6.32 6.02 -11.50
C ALA A 385 6.60 5.46 -10.10
N PRO A 386 7.86 5.19 -9.73
CA PRO A 386 8.21 4.84 -8.36
C PRO A 386 7.83 5.98 -7.42
N HIS A 387 6.93 5.72 -6.48
CA HIS A 387 6.47 6.71 -5.51
C HIS A 387 6.38 6.11 -4.11
N GLY A 388 6.92 6.82 -3.13
CA GLY A 388 6.88 6.45 -1.72
C GLY A 388 8.03 5.55 -1.28
N TYR A 389 8.32 5.60 0.01
CA TYR A 389 9.39 4.83 0.66
C TYR A 389 9.22 3.31 0.53
N SER A 390 7.98 2.82 0.49
CA SER A 390 7.70 1.38 0.35
C SER A 390 8.24 0.79 -0.97
N MET A 391 8.36 1.59 -2.04
CA MET A 391 8.99 1.16 -3.29
C MET A 391 10.47 0.77 -3.11
N THR A 392 11.11 1.26 -2.05
CA THR A 392 12.50 0.95 -1.72
C THR A 392 12.60 -0.01 -0.54
N SER A 393 11.89 0.27 0.56
CA SER A 393 11.95 -0.57 1.76
C SER A 393 11.36 -1.97 1.55
N GLU A 394 10.40 -2.10 0.64
CA GLU A 394 9.71 -3.34 0.29
C GLU A 394 10.05 -3.82 -1.13
N ALA A 395 11.16 -3.36 -1.70
CA ALA A 395 11.59 -3.69 -3.08
C ALA A 395 11.66 -5.20 -3.35
N ASP A 396 12.05 -5.97 -2.34
CA ASP A 396 12.16 -7.43 -2.40
C ASP A 396 10.97 -8.17 -1.75
N ALA A 397 9.90 -7.43 -1.40
CA ALA A 397 8.74 -8.02 -0.73
C ALA A 397 8.08 -9.10 -1.59
N ARG A 398 7.77 -10.23 -0.97
CA ARG A 398 7.07 -11.33 -1.64
C ARG A 398 5.56 -11.24 -1.34
N PRO A 399 4.72 -11.57 -2.33
CA PRO A 399 5.00 -12.18 -3.64
C PRO A 399 5.30 -11.19 -4.77
N LEU A 400 5.25 -9.87 -4.55
CA LEU A 400 5.43 -8.84 -5.59
C LEU A 400 6.70 -8.00 -5.37
N PRO A 401 7.90 -8.52 -5.68
CA PRO A 401 9.10 -7.66 -5.70
C PRO A 401 9.04 -6.69 -6.88
N LEU A 402 9.80 -5.60 -6.80
CA LEU A 402 9.84 -4.57 -7.87
C LEU A 402 10.28 -5.12 -9.23
N THR A 403 11.14 -6.12 -9.25
CA THR A 403 11.55 -6.79 -10.49
C THR A 403 10.36 -7.46 -11.18
N ALA A 404 9.50 -8.14 -10.42
CA ALA A 404 8.27 -8.74 -10.93
C ALA A 404 7.26 -7.65 -11.37
N LEU A 405 7.08 -6.59 -10.59
CA LEU A 405 6.23 -5.46 -10.96
C LEU A 405 6.70 -4.83 -12.28
N SER A 406 8.00 -4.55 -12.40
CA SER A 406 8.58 -3.96 -13.63
C SER A 406 8.37 -4.87 -14.84
N TRP A 407 8.54 -6.19 -14.66
CA TRP A 407 8.28 -7.16 -15.71
C TRP A 407 6.82 -7.15 -16.18
N LEU A 408 5.87 -7.12 -15.25
CA LEU A 408 4.43 -7.04 -15.56
C LEU A 408 4.11 -5.79 -16.38
N LEU A 409 4.56 -4.63 -15.90
CA LEU A 409 4.29 -3.33 -16.53
C LEU A 409 4.93 -3.24 -17.94
N ALA A 410 6.13 -3.77 -18.11
CA ALA A 410 6.81 -3.81 -19.40
C ALA A 410 6.07 -4.64 -20.47
N HIS A 411 5.31 -5.67 -20.06
CA HIS A 411 4.48 -6.47 -20.97
C HIS A 411 3.10 -5.87 -21.21
N ALA A 412 2.58 -5.10 -20.23
CA ALA A 412 1.21 -4.60 -20.25
C ALA A 412 1.05 -3.25 -20.94
N VAL A 413 2.03 -2.35 -20.75
CA VAL A 413 1.90 -0.95 -21.17
C VAL A 413 2.91 -0.62 -22.26
N PRO A 414 2.46 -0.34 -23.48
CA PRO A 414 3.35 0.17 -24.53
C PRO A 414 4.03 1.47 -24.09
N PRO A 415 5.35 1.66 -24.31
CA PRO A 415 6.06 2.88 -23.90
C PRO A 415 5.43 4.19 -24.37
N SER A 416 4.81 4.17 -25.57
CA SER A 416 4.11 5.34 -26.13
C SER A 416 2.85 5.73 -25.36
N LEU A 417 2.30 4.85 -24.52
CA LEU A 417 1.09 5.05 -23.74
C LEU A 417 1.35 5.16 -22.24
N ALA A 418 2.62 5.12 -21.80
CA ALA A 418 2.97 5.20 -20.38
C ALA A 418 2.56 6.53 -19.72
N GLY A 419 2.34 7.59 -20.49
CA GLY A 419 1.84 8.89 -20.01
C GLY A 419 0.31 9.04 -20.03
N ASP A 420 -0.45 7.96 -20.27
CA ASP A 420 -1.92 8.03 -20.23
C ASP A 420 -2.40 8.33 -18.80
N PRO A 421 -3.27 9.32 -18.58
CA PRO A 421 -3.71 9.73 -17.24
C PRO A 421 -4.39 8.62 -16.45
N ARG A 422 -4.96 7.60 -17.10
CA ARG A 422 -5.53 6.43 -16.40
C ARG A 422 -4.49 5.57 -15.69
N LEU A 423 -3.21 5.71 -16.04
CA LEU A 423 -2.07 4.98 -15.47
C LEU A 423 -1.30 5.79 -14.43
N ASP A 424 -1.64 7.07 -14.24
CA ASP A 424 -1.03 7.96 -13.25
C ASP A 424 -2.08 8.81 -12.53
N LEU A 425 -2.79 8.16 -11.60
CA LEU A 425 -3.87 8.77 -10.84
C LEU A 425 -3.38 9.83 -9.84
N LEU A 426 -2.09 9.81 -9.48
CA LEU A 426 -1.48 10.81 -8.61
C LEU A 426 -1.20 12.12 -9.32
N SER A 427 -1.05 12.11 -10.65
CA SER A 427 -0.86 13.33 -11.44
C SER A 427 -2.15 14.11 -11.70
N HIS A 428 -3.32 13.53 -11.42
CA HIS A 428 -4.59 14.20 -11.61
C HIS A 428 -4.69 15.42 -10.70
N PRO A 429 -5.11 16.59 -11.23
CA PRO A 429 -5.47 17.72 -10.38
C PRO A 429 -6.50 17.30 -9.33
N VAL A 430 -6.32 17.73 -8.09
CA VAL A 430 -7.23 17.38 -6.98
C VAL A 430 -8.70 17.64 -7.36
N ALA A 431 -8.97 18.78 -8.00
CA ALA A 431 -10.32 19.13 -8.44
C ALA A 431 -10.93 18.14 -9.46
N ALA A 432 -10.11 17.41 -10.22
CA ALA A 432 -10.61 16.43 -11.19
C ALA A 432 -11.13 15.16 -10.53
N LEU A 433 -10.72 14.87 -9.30
CA LEU A 433 -11.17 13.72 -8.52
C LEU A 433 -12.42 14.01 -7.69
N ALA A 434 -12.82 15.29 -7.59
CA ALA A 434 -14.03 15.67 -6.87
C ALA A 434 -15.27 15.01 -7.49
N GLY A 435 -16.11 14.43 -6.64
CA GLY A 435 -17.32 13.71 -7.08
C GLY A 435 -17.13 12.21 -7.33
N LEU A 436 -15.92 11.67 -7.21
CA LEU A 436 -15.75 10.23 -7.09
C LEU A 436 -16.52 9.69 -5.86
N PRO A 437 -17.03 8.45 -5.91
CA PRO A 437 -17.86 7.92 -4.84
C PRO A 437 -17.07 7.67 -3.54
N PRO A 438 -17.75 7.47 -2.40
CA PRO A 438 -17.11 7.07 -1.15
C PRO A 438 -16.17 5.89 -1.37
N THR A 439 -14.92 6.02 -0.92
CA THR A 439 -13.84 5.10 -1.26
C THR A 439 -13.22 4.47 0.00
N LEU A 440 -13.06 3.15 -0.01
CA LEU A 440 -12.21 2.41 0.92
C LEU A 440 -10.90 2.02 0.22
N ILE A 441 -9.77 2.37 0.82
CA ILE A 441 -8.45 1.92 0.38
C ILE A 441 -7.88 0.98 1.44
N ILE A 442 -7.48 -0.21 1.02
CA ILE A 442 -6.81 -1.19 1.86
C ILE A 442 -5.38 -1.36 1.36
N THR A 443 -4.39 -1.20 2.23
CA THR A 443 -2.98 -1.43 1.92
C THR A 443 -2.41 -2.55 2.78
N ALA A 444 -1.38 -3.21 2.28
CA ALA A 444 -0.62 -4.21 3.00
C ALA A 444 0.70 -3.60 3.49
N ASP A 445 1.14 -3.98 4.67
CA ASP A 445 2.38 -3.47 5.26
C ASP A 445 3.61 -3.86 4.42
N ARG A 446 3.67 -5.12 3.99
CA ARG A 446 4.79 -5.68 3.22
C ARG A 446 4.49 -5.64 1.72
N ASP A 447 4.38 -4.43 1.18
CA ASP A 447 3.99 -4.20 -0.21
C ASP A 447 4.69 -2.95 -0.77
N PRO A 448 5.41 -3.04 -1.89
CA PRO A 448 6.00 -1.87 -2.53
C PRO A 448 4.97 -0.80 -2.93
N LEU A 449 3.69 -1.18 -3.14
CA LEU A 449 2.62 -0.26 -3.53
C LEU A 449 1.95 0.44 -2.35
N ARG A 450 2.32 0.10 -1.10
CA ARG A 450 1.68 0.62 0.12
C ARG A 450 1.56 2.15 0.10
N ASP A 451 2.68 2.83 0.00
CA ASP A 451 2.72 4.29 0.17
C ASP A 451 1.99 5.02 -0.96
N GLN A 452 2.11 4.56 -2.21
CA GLN A 452 1.38 5.18 -3.32
C GLN A 452 -0.15 5.03 -3.16
N GLY A 453 -0.62 3.89 -2.64
CA GLY A 453 -2.04 3.68 -2.33
C GLY A 453 -2.54 4.64 -1.24
N GLU A 454 -1.77 4.84 -0.18
CA GLU A 454 -2.10 5.77 0.90
C GLU A 454 -2.03 7.23 0.44
N MET A 455 -1.04 7.60 -0.37
CA MET A 455 -0.96 8.91 -1.01
C MET A 455 -2.19 9.21 -1.86
N PHE A 456 -2.69 8.23 -2.59
CA PHE A 456 -3.91 8.40 -3.37
C PHE A 456 -5.13 8.63 -2.46
N GLY A 457 -5.21 7.96 -1.30
CA GLY A 457 -6.21 8.23 -0.29
C GLY A 457 -6.21 9.69 0.18
N HIS A 458 -5.02 10.25 0.45
CA HIS A 458 -4.88 11.67 0.79
C HIS A 458 -5.31 12.59 -0.37
N HIS A 459 -4.98 12.20 -1.60
CA HIS A 459 -5.34 12.97 -2.80
C HIS A 459 -6.87 13.03 -2.98
N LEU A 460 -7.56 11.90 -2.80
CA LEU A 460 -9.02 11.83 -2.81
C LEU A 460 -9.65 12.64 -1.67
N ALA A 461 -9.12 12.54 -0.46
CA ALA A 461 -9.61 13.32 0.70
C ALA A 461 -9.47 14.82 0.47
N ALA A 462 -8.35 15.27 -0.13
CA ALA A 462 -8.15 16.66 -0.52
C ALA A 462 -9.15 17.13 -1.59
N ALA A 463 -9.64 16.22 -2.43
CA ALA A 463 -10.72 16.49 -3.39
C ALA A 463 -12.12 16.50 -2.78
N GLY A 464 -12.25 16.28 -1.46
CA GLY A 464 -13.53 16.24 -0.75
C GLY A 464 -14.28 14.89 -0.89
N VAL A 465 -13.62 13.86 -1.42
CA VAL A 465 -14.19 12.50 -1.49
C VAL A 465 -14.17 11.88 -0.09
N PRO A 466 -15.28 11.27 0.38
CA PRO A 466 -15.27 10.50 1.62
C PRO A 466 -14.35 9.27 1.48
N VAL A 467 -13.22 9.25 2.17
CA VAL A 467 -12.21 8.19 2.08
C VAL A 467 -11.93 7.59 3.44
N THR A 468 -11.83 6.26 3.48
CA THR A 468 -11.21 5.51 4.58
C THR A 468 -9.99 4.80 4.02
N THR A 469 -8.82 4.98 4.64
CA THR A 469 -7.60 4.25 4.28
C THR A 469 -7.18 3.40 5.47
N THR A 470 -7.07 2.10 5.26
CA THR A 470 -6.69 1.13 6.30
C THR A 470 -5.46 0.35 5.85
N ARG A 471 -4.36 0.45 6.63
CA ARG A 471 -3.18 -0.40 6.46
C ARG A 471 -3.32 -1.63 7.34
N TYR A 472 -3.09 -2.80 6.75
CA TYR A 472 -3.02 -4.06 7.47
C TYR A 472 -1.56 -4.48 7.67
N ASN A 473 -1.16 -4.59 8.94
CA ASN A 473 0.22 -4.87 9.32
C ASN A 473 0.55 -6.36 9.25
N GLY A 474 1.82 -6.68 8.95
CA GLY A 474 2.32 -8.05 8.92
C GLY A 474 1.77 -8.90 7.77
N VAL A 475 1.18 -8.29 6.75
CA VAL A 475 0.65 -9.00 5.58
C VAL A 475 1.31 -8.50 4.29
N MET A 476 1.22 -9.31 3.25
CA MET A 476 1.86 -9.09 1.95
C MET A 476 0.86 -8.64 0.89
N HIS A 477 1.37 -8.18 -0.24
CA HIS A 477 0.58 -7.98 -1.46
C HIS A 477 -0.29 -9.20 -1.79
N GLY A 478 -1.56 -8.99 -2.16
CA GLY A 478 -2.50 -10.07 -2.48
C GLY A 478 -3.08 -10.81 -1.25
N PHE A 479 -2.83 -10.34 -0.02
CA PHE A 479 -3.23 -11.05 1.20
C PHE A 479 -4.74 -11.33 1.29
N LEU A 480 -5.58 -10.56 0.61
CA LEU A 480 -7.03 -10.77 0.62
C LEU A 480 -7.43 -12.14 0.05
N ALA A 481 -6.73 -12.58 -1.00
CA ALA A 481 -6.92 -13.91 -1.60
C ALA A 481 -6.52 -15.05 -0.65
N ALA A 482 -5.67 -14.76 0.33
CA ALA A 482 -5.27 -15.72 1.35
C ALA A 482 -6.20 -15.76 2.58
N ALA A 483 -7.36 -15.14 2.52
CA ALA A 483 -8.33 -15.08 3.61
C ALA A 483 -8.68 -16.45 4.27
N PRO A 484 -8.71 -17.58 3.55
CA PRO A 484 -8.92 -18.87 4.21
C PRO A 484 -7.80 -19.23 5.23
N ALA A 485 -6.60 -18.72 5.04
CA ALA A 485 -5.43 -19.02 5.86
C ALA A 485 -5.00 -17.86 6.78
N LEU A 486 -5.56 -16.67 6.62
CA LEU A 486 -5.17 -15.44 7.32
C LEU A 486 -6.37 -14.79 8.02
N ASP A 487 -6.30 -14.69 9.35
CA ASP A 487 -7.31 -14.00 10.15
C ASP A 487 -7.34 -12.49 9.82
N THR A 488 -6.19 -11.90 9.52
CA THR A 488 -6.06 -10.51 9.12
C THR A 488 -6.78 -10.24 7.79
N ALA A 489 -6.70 -11.14 6.84
CA ALA A 489 -7.45 -11.04 5.58
C ALA A 489 -8.97 -11.20 5.77
N GLN A 490 -9.39 -12.03 6.73
CA GLN A 490 -10.80 -12.14 7.12
C GLN A 490 -11.34 -10.81 7.68
N ARG A 491 -10.54 -10.10 8.49
CA ARG A 491 -10.89 -8.76 9.01
C ARG A 491 -11.01 -7.73 7.87
N ALA A 492 -10.06 -7.75 6.92
CA ALA A 492 -10.10 -6.86 5.75
C ALA A 492 -11.32 -7.10 4.86
N LEU A 493 -11.71 -8.37 4.64
CA LEU A 493 -12.95 -8.71 3.94
C LEU A 493 -14.19 -8.25 4.71
N ALA A 494 -14.19 -8.34 6.03
CA ALA A 494 -15.30 -7.86 6.86
C ALA A 494 -15.44 -6.33 6.80
N GLU A 495 -14.32 -5.58 6.83
CA GLU A 495 -14.29 -4.13 6.63
C GLU A 495 -14.80 -3.74 5.25
N THR A 496 -14.31 -4.41 4.20
CA THR A 496 -14.76 -4.24 2.81
C THR A 496 -16.28 -4.41 2.71
N ALA A 497 -16.79 -5.51 3.26
CA ALA A 497 -18.22 -5.76 3.24
C ALA A 497 -19.03 -4.73 4.04
N ALA A 498 -18.51 -4.26 5.17
CA ALA A 498 -19.16 -3.22 5.96
C ALA A 498 -19.23 -1.89 5.19
N HIS A 499 -18.16 -1.49 4.48
CA HIS A 499 -18.13 -0.31 3.63
C HIS A 499 -19.18 -0.42 2.50
N LEU A 500 -19.20 -1.54 1.79
CA LEU A 500 -20.15 -1.78 0.70
C LEU A 500 -21.61 -1.77 1.21
N ARG A 501 -21.93 -2.44 2.33
CA ARG A 501 -23.29 -2.45 2.90
C ARG A 501 -23.76 -1.05 3.29
N ARG A 502 -22.88 -0.19 3.86
CA ARG A 502 -23.23 1.22 4.14
C ARG A 502 -23.56 1.99 2.87
N ALA A 503 -22.79 1.78 1.81
CA ALA A 503 -23.03 2.44 0.53
C ALA A 503 -24.33 1.99 -0.15
N PHE A 504 -24.69 0.72 -0.01
CA PHE A 504 -25.94 0.18 -0.55
C PHE A 504 -27.18 0.57 0.24
N ASN A 505 -27.03 0.95 1.51
CA ASN A 505 -28.12 1.31 2.42
C ASN A 505 -27.80 2.62 3.16
N PRO A 506 -27.77 3.78 2.46
CA PRO A 506 -27.32 5.04 3.05
C PRO A 506 -28.24 5.62 4.14
N LYS A 507 -29.37 4.95 4.44
CA LYS A 507 -30.37 5.37 5.45
C LYS A 507 -30.36 4.53 6.73
N SER A 508 -29.46 3.52 6.84
CA SER A 508 -29.36 2.67 8.03
C SER A 508 -28.28 3.16 9.01
#